data_963bd5aeca06deb42eaf5e746f4fb8e3
#
_entry.id   963bd5aeca06deb42eaf5e746f4fb8e3
#
_cell.length_a   1.000
_cell.length_b   1.000
_cell.length_c   1.000
_cell.angle_alpha   90.00
_cell.angle_beta   90.00
_cell.angle_gamma   90.00
#
_symmetry.space_group_name_H-M   'P 1'
#
loop_
_entity.id
_entity.type
_entity.pdbx_description
1 polymer ?
#
loop_
_entity_poly.entity_id
_entity_poly.type
_entity_poly.pdbx_seq_one_letter_code
_entity_poly.pdbx_strand_id
1 'polypeptide(L)'
;MTNHKNTINRIANTIVLFSALFVISSKAVAQDYTCPVNASERDQRVFDMNNVLEFDVNDITALTGYTSYDEAQLYCDQTIKESTSRVNELHIDDYEGTLAQMKRERDEAKTSLEQQTAICNACLASKRDAYEKKFIKKHGDHRYDTKGYRTKVVVVWGEAERIPTDAQAKYDLLYDEYMSDYNPSNDRQDCLESTLACKDAVETEAKIRSMNHQMSELQERHQNEKLAQDRLKQITERCDRVAKSTEKHNEHLNYVAFLKECKYPEKPSVDSANANTGNRQNVNVNSLQQANKAINKVRSFGRAFGF
;
A
#
# COMPACT_ATOMS: atom_id res chain seq x y z
N MET A 1 25.42 -4.10 -27.91
CA MET A 1 25.26 -2.79 -27.22
C MET A 1 24.60 -1.75 -28.12
N THR A 2 23.41 -1.98 -28.69
CA THR A 2 22.78 -0.99 -29.60
C THR A 2 21.26 -1.07 -29.66
N ASN A 3 20.55 -1.40 -28.56
CA ASN A 3 19.07 -1.39 -28.59
C ASN A 3 18.39 -0.65 -27.42
N HIS A 4 19.13 0.00 -26.52
CA HIS A 4 18.53 0.71 -25.38
C HIS A 4 18.14 2.17 -25.64
N LYS A 5 18.57 2.78 -26.73
CA LYS A 5 18.28 4.21 -26.99
C LYS A 5 16.93 4.49 -27.65
N ASN A 6 16.28 3.48 -28.23
CA ASN A 6 15.00 3.69 -28.95
C ASN A 6 13.74 3.55 -28.07
N THR A 7 13.85 2.95 -26.88
CA THR A 7 12.71 2.77 -25.99
C THR A 7 12.43 4.02 -25.14
N ILE A 8 13.50 4.74 -24.74
CA ILE A 8 13.37 5.96 -23.92
C ILE A 8 12.69 7.10 -24.68
N ASN A 9 12.92 7.20 -26.00
CA ASN A 9 12.30 8.25 -26.81
C ASN A 9 10.82 8.02 -27.11
N ARG A 10 10.31 6.80 -27.00
CA ARG A 10 8.87 6.51 -27.19
C ARG A 10 8.03 6.85 -25.95
N ILE A 11 8.58 6.69 -24.77
CA ILE A 11 7.89 7.00 -23.50
C ILE A 11 7.85 8.51 -23.25
N ALA A 12 8.93 9.22 -23.57
CA ALA A 12 8.97 10.69 -23.46
C ALA A 12 7.93 11.38 -24.37
N ASN A 13 7.70 10.86 -25.58
CA ASN A 13 6.71 11.43 -26.50
C ASN A 13 5.24 11.14 -26.09
N THR A 14 4.97 10.10 -25.32
CA THR A 14 3.61 9.79 -24.86
C THR A 14 3.19 10.68 -23.70
N ILE A 15 4.13 11.06 -22.83
CA ILE A 15 3.85 11.94 -21.68
C ILE A 15 3.67 13.39 -22.12
N VAL A 16 4.40 13.85 -23.15
CA VAL A 16 4.25 15.22 -23.69
C VAL A 16 2.92 15.40 -24.43
N LEU A 17 2.35 14.35 -25.01
CA LEU A 17 1.04 14.38 -25.69
C LEU A 17 -0.15 14.48 -24.71
N PHE A 18 -0.02 14.01 -23.47
CA PHE A 18 -1.07 14.15 -22.47
C PHE A 18 -1.11 15.53 -21.81
N SER A 19 0.02 16.24 -21.74
CA SER A 19 0.06 17.60 -21.18
C SER A 19 -0.44 18.70 -22.15
N ALA A 20 -0.53 18.41 -23.44
CA ALA A 20 -0.97 19.38 -24.45
C ALA A 20 -2.48 19.36 -24.74
N LEU A 21 -3.23 18.43 -24.16
CA LEU A 21 -4.68 18.28 -24.40
C LEU A 21 -5.56 18.94 -23.33
N PHE A 22 -4.99 19.58 -22.31
CA PHE A 22 -5.76 20.31 -21.30
C PHE A 22 -5.83 21.82 -21.51
N VAL A 23 -5.44 22.33 -22.67
CA VAL A 23 -6.03 23.59 -23.13
C VAL A 23 -7.39 23.24 -23.71
N ILE A 24 -8.34 22.90 -22.84
CA ILE A 24 -9.74 22.97 -23.19
C ILE A 24 -10.00 24.45 -23.48
N SER A 25 -9.97 24.78 -24.77
CA SER A 25 -10.72 25.96 -25.23
C SER A 25 -12.10 25.80 -24.61
N SER A 26 -12.38 26.54 -23.54
CA SER A 26 -13.71 26.82 -23.11
C SER A 26 -14.37 27.56 -24.30
N LYS A 27 -14.84 26.81 -25.28
CA LYS A 27 -15.93 27.29 -26.12
C LYS A 27 -17.02 27.56 -25.12
N ALA A 28 -17.13 28.82 -24.69
CA ALA A 28 -18.34 29.31 -24.08
C ALA A 28 -19.46 28.87 -25.04
N VAL A 29 -20.15 27.79 -24.69
CA VAL A 29 -21.42 27.46 -25.29
C VAL A 29 -22.24 28.69 -24.95
N ALA A 30 -22.49 29.54 -25.94
CA ALA A 30 -23.40 30.68 -25.78
C ALA A 30 -24.74 30.02 -25.42
N GLN A 31 -25.01 29.87 -24.14
CA GLN A 31 -26.33 29.55 -23.67
C GLN A 31 -27.18 30.77 -24.02
N ASP A 32 -28.13 30.63 -24.93
CA ASP A 32 -29.09 31.64 -25.26
C ASP A 32 -30.03 31.89 -24.06
N TYR A 33 -29.51 32.64 -23.09
CA TYR A 33 -30.34 33.08 -21.96
C TYR A 33 -31.37 34.12 -22.45
N THR A 34 -32.61 33.94 -22.10
CA THR A 34 -33.67 34.89 -22.35
C THR A 34 -33.99 35.66 -21.08
N CYS A 35 -34.10 36.99 -21.20
CA CYS A 35 -34.52 37.81 -20.07
C CYS A 35 -35.93 37.45 -19.59
N PRO A 36 -36.15 37.40 -18.27
CA PRO A 36 -37.47 37.24 -17.70
C PRO A 36 -38.47 38.29 -18.17
N VAL A 37 -39.76 38.02 -18.09
CA VAL A 37 -40.79 38.88 -18.64
C VAL A 37 -40.90 40.23 -17.89
N ASN A 38 -40.53 40.27 -16.62
CA ASN A 38 -40.60 41.47 -15.79
C ASN A 38 -39.52 41.50 -14.71
N ALA A 39 -39.31 42.66 -14.09
CA ALA A 39 -38.32 42.89 -13.06
C ALA A 39 -38.51 42.01 -11.81
N SER A 40 -39.76 41.75 -11.40
CA SER A 40 -40.04 40.93 -10.23
C SER A 40 -39.62 39.45 -10.45
N GLU A 41 -39.87 38.95 -11.64
CA GLU A 41 -39.41 37.58 -12.00
C GLU A 41 -37.89 37.49 -12.09
N ARG A 42 -37.23 38.54 -12.63
CA ARG A 42 -35.77 38.65 -12.64
C ARG A 42 -35.23 38.58 -11.21
N ASP A 43 -35.76 39.40 -10.31
CA ASP A 43 -35.27 39.50 -8.94
C ASP A 43 -35.49 38.18 -8.16
N GLN A 44 -36.59 37.49 -8.43
CA GLN A 44 -36.83 36.16 -7.88
C GLN A 44 -35.80 35.13 -8.40
N ARG A 45 -35.55 35.12 -9.71
CA ARG A 45 -34.57 34.21 -10.30
C ARG A 45 -33.14 34.48 -9.79
N VAL A 46 -32.78 35.76 -9.59
CA VAL A 46 -31.49 36.13 -8.98
C VAL A 46 -31.40 35.62 -7.54
N PHE A 47 -32.48 35.77 -6.76
CA PHE A 47 -32.53 35.26 -5.39
C PHE A 47 -32.41 33.74 -5.34
N ASP A 48 -33.14 33.02 -6.18
CA ASP A 48 -33.08 31.55 -6.24
C ASP A 48 -31.72 31.08 -6.65
N MET A 49 -31.05 31.73 -7.61
CA MET A 49 -29.72 31.38 -8.09
C MET A 49 -28.65 31.69 -7.04
N ASN A 50 -28.77 32.74 -6.26
CA ASN A 50 -27.85 33.00 -5.15
C ASN A 50 -27.89 31.88 -4.09
N ASN A 51 -29.07 31.31 -3.82
CA ASN A 51 -29.18 30.13 -2.95
C ASN A 51 -28.48 28.90 -3.55
N VAL A 52 -28.56 28.70 -4.88
CA VAL A 52 -27.86 27.63 -5.58
C VAL A 52 -26.35 27.83 -5.49
N LEU A 53 -25.86 29.07 -5.69
CA LEU A 53 -24.44 29.39 -5.56
C LEU A 53 -23.89 29.13 -4.14
N GLU A 54 -24.68 29.42 -3.10
CA GLU A 54 -24.32 29.09 -1.72
C GLU A 54 -24.22 27.57 -1.52
N PHE A 55 -25.10 26.81 -2.16
CA PHE A 55 -25.08 25.35 -2.13
C PHE A 55 -23.85 24.77 -2.85
N ASP A 56 -23.52 25.32 -4.02
CA ASP A 56 -22.32 24.94 -4.77
C ASP A 56 -21.03 25.11 -3.93
N VAL A 57 -20.92 26.22 -3.17
CA VAL A 57 -19.77 26.45 -2.26
C VAL A 57 -19.74 25.42 -1.12
N ASN A 58 -20.90 25.03 -0.59
CA ASN A 58 -20.95 23.98 0.44
C ASN A 58 -20.49 22.63 -0.11
N ASP A 59 -20.85 22.29 -1.36
CA ASP A 59 -20.41 21.05 -2.03
C ASP A 59 -18.89 21.02 -2.20
N ILE A 60 -18.29 22.11 -2.67
CA ILE A 60 -16.83 22.17 -2.86
C ILE A 60 -16.10 22.08 -1.51
N THR A 61 -16.67 22.71 -0.47
CA THR A 61 -16.11 22.66 0.89
C THR A 61 -16.17 21.22 1.43
N ALA A 62 -17.22 20.48 1.17
CA ALA A 62 -17.33 19.08 1.56
C ALA A 62 -16.33 18.18 0.83
N LEU A 63 -16.00 18.50 -0.43
CA LEU A 63 -15.04 17.73 -1.23
C LEU A 63 -13.57 18.00 -0.86
N THR A 64 -13.24 19.24 -0.51
CA THR A 64 -11.85 19.69 -0.42
C THR A 64 -11.48 20.32 0.93
N GLY A 65 -12.46 20.77 1.70
CA GLY A 65 -12.27 21.60 2.90
C GLY A 65 -12.06 23.08 2.62
N TYR A 66 -12.00 23.51 1.35
CA TYR A 66 -11.85 24.91 0.95
C TYR A 66 -13.19 25.53 0.61
N THR A 67 -13.34 26.83 0.88
CA THR A 67 -14.53 27.62 0.57
C THR A 67 -14.42 28.38 -0.75
N SER A 68 -13.23 28.37 -1.37
CA SER A 68 -12.94 29.00 -2.67
C SER A 68 -12.69 27.90 -3.71
N TYR A 69 -13.31 28.08 -4.89
CA TYR A 69 -13.09 27.18 -6.03
C TYR A 69 -11.66 27.24 -6.56
N ASP A 70 -11.04 28.43 -6.56
CA ASP A 70 -9.64 28.60 -6.99
C ASP A 70 -8.67 27.87 -6.05
N GLU A 71 -8.90 27.99 -4.73
CA GLU A 71 -8.08 27.26 -3.74
C GLU A 71 -8.29 25.74 -3.86
N ALA A 72 -9.53 25.29 -4.08
CA ALA A 72 -9.83 23.88 -4.28
C ALA A 72 -9.15 23.32 -5.54
N GLN A 73 -9.13 24.08 -6.64
CA GLN A 73 -8.48 23.71 -7.88
C GLN A 73 -6.95 23.64 -7.69
N LEU A 74 -6.35 24.66 -7.06
CA LEU A 74 -4.92 24.69 -6.75
C LEU A 74 -4.50 23.51 -5.88
N TYR A 75 -5.31 23.19 -4.86
CA TYR A 75 -5.10 22.01 -4.02
C TYR A 75 -5.11 20.73 -4.84
N CYS A 76 -6.06 20.58 -5.76
CA CYS A 76 -6.16 19.43 -6.65
C CYS A 76 -4.91 19.30 -7.52
N ASP A 77 -4.47 20.38 -8.17
CA ASP A 77 -3.31 20.37 -9.05
C ASP A 77 -2.03 19.99 -8.29
N GLN A 78 -1.84 20.53 -7.09
CA GLN A 78 -0.71 20.19 -6.22
C GLN A 78 -0.75 18.74 -5.78
N THR A 79 -1.90 18.27 -5.29
CA THR A 79 -2.05 16.92 -4.74
C THR A 79 -1.88 15.85 -5.83
N ILE A 80 -2.40 16.08 -7.03
CA ILE A 80 -2.19 15.19 -8.19
C ILE A 80 -0.71 15.13 -8.55
N LYS A 81 -0.04 16.30 -8.63
CA LYS A 81 1.38 16.38 -8.95
C LYS A 81 2.24 15.62 -7.95
N GLU A 82 2.02 15.84 -6.65
CA GLU A 82 2.75 15.17 -5.57
C GLU A 82 2.51 13.65 -5.59
N SER A 83 1.24 13.24 -5.76
CA SER A 83 0.87 11.81 -5.82
C SER A 83 1.45 11.13 -7.05
N THR A 84 1.50 11.80 -8.20
CA THR A 84 2.14 11.31 -9.43
C THR A 84 3.65 11.16 -9.23
N SER A 85 4.31 12.14 -8.61
CA SER A 85 5.74 12.04 -8.27
C SER A 85 6.00 10.82 -7.39
N ARG A 86 5.14 10.59 -6.39
CA ARG A 86 5.27 9.44 -5.49
C ARG A 86 5.11 8.10 -6.20
N VAL A 87 4.17 7.98 -7.14
CA VAL A 87 4.01 6.78 -7.97
C VAL A 87 5.28 6.53 -8.80
N ASN A 88 5.81 7.58 -9.44
CA ASN A 88 7.03 7.48 -10.26
C ASN A 88 8.26 7.08 -9.43
N GLU A 89 8.41 7.58 -8.20
CA GLU A 89 9.49 7.21 -7.29
C GLU A 89 9.46 5.73 -6.89
N LEU A 90 8.26 5.16 -6.74
CA LEU A 90 8.05 3.77 -6.33
C LEU A 90 8.06 2.82 -7.52
N HIS A 91 7.93 3.33 -8.74
CA HIS A 91 7.78 2.52 -9.94
C HIS A 91 8.93 1.52 -10.14
N ILE A 92 8.56 0.31 -10.52
CA ILE A 92 9.48 -0.79 -10.83
C ILE A 92 9.17 -1.25 -12.26
N ASP A 93 10.12 -1.01 -13.17
CA ASP A 93 9.92 -1.27 -14.62
C ASP A 93 9.55 -2.72 -14.94
N ASP A 94 10.16 -3.68 -14.25
CA ASP A 94 9.91 -5.11 -14.46
C ASP A 94 9.96 -5.86 -13.13
N TYR A 95 8.93 -5.70 -12.33
CA TYR A 95 8.82 -6.37 -11.03
C TYR A 95 8.81 -7.89 -11.17
N GLU A 96 7.98 -8.42 -12.07
CA GLU A 96 7.79 -9.88 -12.22
C GLU A 96 9.04 -10.56 -12.75
N GLY A 97 9.71 -9.96 -13.74
CA GLY A 97 10.96 -10.47 -14.28
C GLY A 97 12.09 -10.44 -13.26
N THR A 98 12.24 -9.32 -12.54
CA THR A 98 13.26 -9.17 -11.49
C THR A 98 13.04 -10.17 -10.36
N LEU A 99 11.79 -10.32 -9.88
CA LEU A 99 11.46 -11.28 -8.83
C LEU A 99 11.69 -12.72 -9.28
N ALA A 100 11.33 -13.06 -10.53
CA ALA A 100 11.54 -14.40 -11.08
C ALA A 100 13.02 -14.72 -11.24
N GLN A 101 13.85 -13.75 -11.62
CA GLN A 101 15.29 -13.91 -11.70
C GLN A 101 15.90 -14.15 -10.31
N MET A 102 15.55 -13.33 -9.33
CA MET A 102 16.05 -13.49 -7.95
C MET A 102 15.66 -14.84 -7.35
N LYS A 103 14.44 -15.33 -7.63
CA LYS A 103 14.01 -16.69 -7.20
C LYS A 103 14.86 -17.76 -7.82
N ARG A 104 15.17 -17.70 -9.12
CA ARG A 104 16.05 -18.67 -9.79
C ARG A 104 17.44 -18.69 -9.20
N GLU A 105 18.06 -17.51 -9.05
CA GLU A 105 19.39 -17.38 -8.47
C GLU A 105 19.45 -17.90 -7.03
N ARG A 106 18.42 -17.65 -6.23
CA ARG A 106 18.28 -18.21 -4.88
C ARG A 106 18.17 -19.73 -4.88
N ASP A 107 17.39 -20.30 -5.79
CA ASP A 107 17.16 -21.75 -5.84
C ASP A 107 18.42 -22.48 -6.35
N GLU A 108 19.17 -21.88 -7.27
CA GLU A 108 20.52 -22.33 -7.67
C GLU A 108 21.49 -22.30 -6.48
N ALA A 109 21.48 -21.20 -5.71
CA ALA A 109 22.31 -21.08 -4.52
C ALA A 109 21.94 -22.13 -3.44
N LYS A 110 20.65 -22.46 -3.26
CA LYS A 110 20.20 -23.53 -2.35
C LYS A 110 20.73 -24.89 -2.78
N THR A 111 20.66 -25.22 -4.06
CA THR A 111 21.20 -26.48 -4.60
C THR A 111 22.70 -26.57 -4.35
N SER A 112 23.44 -25.48 -4.57
CA SER A 112 24.86 -25.41 -4.25
C SER A 112 25.15 -25.60 -2.76
N LEU A 113 24.34 -24.96 -1.89
CA LEU A 113 24.45 -25.09 -0.44
C LEU A 113 24.24 -26.54 0.03
N GLU A 114 23.26 -27.26 -0.54
CA GLU A 114 23.00 -28.65 -0.23
C GLU A 114 24.24 -29.53 -0.54
N GLN A 115 24.85 -29.33 -1.72
CA GLN A 115 26.07 -30.06 -2.12
C GLN A 115 27.26 -29.73 -1.20
N GLN A 116 27.48 -28.45 -0.92
CA GLN A 116 28.56 -28.00 -0.04
C GLN A 116 28.36 -28.51 1.38
N THR A 117 27.14 -28.51 1.88
CA THR A 117 26.78 -29.03 3.20
C THR A 117 27.01 -30.54 3.29
N ALA A 118 26.70 -31.30 2.24
CA ALA A 118 26.96 -32.73 2.19
C ALA A 118 28.45 -33.04 2.30
N ILE A 119 29.31 -32.30 1.57
CA ILE A 119 30.76 -32.43 1.64
C ILE A 119 31.29 -32.05 3.03
N CYS A 120 30.75 -30.96 3.61
CA CYS A 120 31.17 -30.53 4.95
C CYS A 120 30.76 -31.54 6.02
N ASN A 121 29.58 -32.12 5.93
CA ASN A 121 29.13 -33.19 6.84
C ASN A 121 29.98 -34.45 6.70
N ALA A 122 30.48 -34.79 5.52
CA ALA A 122 31.38 -35.88 5.32
C ALA A 122 32.74 -35.64 6.02
N CYS A 123 33.27 -34.42 6.02
CA CYS A 123 34.44 -34.03 6.79
C CYS A 123 34.21 -34.26 8.30
N LEU A 124 33.10 -33.75 8.83
CA LEU A 124 32.76 -33.93 10.26
C LEU A 124 32.58 -35.41 10.64
N ALA A 125 31.91 -36.20 9.80
CA ALA A 125 31.78 -37.64 10.00
C ALA A 125 33.15 -38.32 10.04
N SER A 126 34.05 -37.98 9.13
CA SER A 126 35.44 -38.52 9.09
C SER A 126 36.24 -38.19 10.36
N LYS A 127 36.09 -36.98 10.90
CA LYS A 127 36.72 -36.56 12.16
C LYS A 127 36.16 -37.36 13.35
N ARG A 128 34.84 -37.50 13.43
CA ARG A 128 34.18 -38.31 14.46
C ARG A 128 34.63 -39.78 14.39
N ASP A 129 34.65 -40.35 13.19
CA ASP A 129 35.13 -41.73 12.98
C ASP A 129 36.59 -41.90 13.39
N ALA A 130 37.45 -40.93 13.11
CA ALA A 130 38.81 -40.93 13.53
C ALA A 130 38.97 -40.89 15.07
N TYR A 131 38.11 -40.13 15.75
CA TYR A 131 38.07 -40.07 17.21
C TYR A 131 37.62 -41.42 17.79
N GLU A 132 36.53 -41.98 17.27
CA GLU A 132 36.01 -43.29 17.68
C GLU A 132 37.02 -44.42 17.42
N LYS A 133 37.75 -44.44 16.31
CA LYS A 133 38.79 -45.42 16.01
C LYS A 133 39.90 -45.45 17.04
N LYS A 134 40.21 -44.34 17.72
CA LYS A 134 41.20 -44.31 18.81
C LYS A 134 40.70 -45.13 20.00
N PHE A 135 39.42 -45.05 20.34
CA PHE A 135 38.79 -45.87 21.38
C PHE A 135 38.85 -47.35 21.00
N ILE A 136 38.36 -47.67 19.79
CA ILE A 136 38.35 -49.06 19.27
C ILE A 136 39.73 -49.68 19.26
N LYS A 137 40.74 -48.91 18.87
CA LYS A 137 42.16 -49.39 18.88
C LYS A 137 42.62 -49.80 20.29
N LYS A 138 42.12 -49.09 21.33
CA LYS A 138 42.49 -49.33 22.71
C LYS A 138 41.66 -50.45 23.37
N HIS A 139 40.36 -50.49 23.08
CA HIS A 139 39.41 -51.34 23.81
C HIS A 139 38.81 -52.47 22.97
N GLY A 140 39.08 -52.54 21.67
CA GLY A 140 38.41 -53.44 20.73
C GLY A 140 37.08 -52.89 20.23
N ASP A 141 36.54 -53.49 19.16
CA ASP A 141 35.20 -53.13 18.64
C ASP A 141 34.16 -54.13 19.09
N HIS A 142 33.47 -53.80 20.15
CA HIS A 142 32.40 -54.62 20.72
C HIS A 142 30.99 -54.04 20.44
N ARG A 143 30.86 -53.08 19.56
CA ARG A 143 29.56 -52.46 19.21
C ARG A 143 28.63 -53.40 18.47
N TYR A 144 29.18 -54.36 17.72
CA TYR A 144 28.42 -55.26 16.85
C TYR A 144 28.75 -56.75 17.11
N ASP A 145 29.02 -57.09 18.34
CA ASP A 145 29.45 -58.44 18.61
C ASP A 145 28.35 -59.47 18.34
N THR A 146 28.62 -60.45 17.50
CA THR A 146 27.74 -61.54 17.10
C THR A 146 27.94 -62.81 17.94
N LYS A 147 28.93 -62.83 18.81
CA LYS A 147 29.33 -64.05 19.54
C LYS A 147 28.85 -64.09 20.99
N GLY A 148 27.79 -63.39 21.35
CA GLY A 148 27.21 -63.43 22.71
C GLY A 148 27.94 -62.54 23.74
N TYR A 149 28.92 -61.71 23.29
CA TYR A 149 29.57 -60.74 24.18
C TYR A 149 28.58 -59.66 24.65
N ARG A 150 27.66 -59.27 23.78
CA ARG A 150 26.74 -58.18 24.03
C ARG A 150 25.57 -58.53 24.94
N THR A 151 25.01 -59.75 24.82
CA THR A 151 23.79 -60.13 25.55
C THR A 151 23.90 -61.52 26.14
N LYS A 152 23.32 -61.71 27.34
CA LYS A 152 23.08 -62.98 27.99
C LYS A 152 21.54 -63.16 28.16
N VAL A 153 21.11 -64.42 28.14
CA VAL A 153 19.73 -64.76 28.42
C VAL A 153 19.57 -64.91 29.92
N VAL A 154 18.65 -64.18 30.51
CA VAL A 154 18.32 -64.27 31.94
C VAL A 154 16.81 -64.56 32.04
N VAL A 155 16.47 -65.49 32.91
CA VAL A 155 15.04 -65.76 33.18
C VAL A 155 14.55 -64.87 34.32
N VAL A 156 13.69 -63.96 34.03
CA VAL A 156 13.08 -63.05 35.01
C VAL A 156 11.60 -63.37 35.08
N TRP A 157 11.11 -63.76 36.26
CA TRP A 157 9.68 -64.13 36.50
C TRP A 157 9.13 -65.20 35.55
N GLY A 158 10.02 -66.12 35.09
CA GLY A 158 9.63 -67.21 34.19
C GLY A 158 9.69 -66.89 32.70
N GLU A 159 10.00 -65.65 32.33
CA GLU A 159 10.20 -65.23 30.95
C GLU A 159 11.71 -65.07 30.65
N ALA A 160 12.11 -65.53 29.46
CA ALA A 160 13.48 -65.44 29.01
C ALA A 160 13.72 -64.05 28.40
N GLU A 161 14.54 -63.22 29.05
CA GLU A 161 14.90 -61.89 28.61
C GLU A 161 16.39 -61.84 28.20
N ARG A 162 16.68 -61.12 27.13
CA ARG A 162 18.05 -60.83 26.73
C ARG A 162 18.53 -59.51 27.32
N ILE A 163 19.45 -59.60 28.26
CA ILE A 163 20.08 -58.41 28.86
C ILE A 163 21.56 -58.30 28.45
N PRO A 164 22.16 -57.14 28.47
CA PRO A 164 23.60 -56.96 28.21
C PRO A 164 24.42 -57.82 29.17
N THR A 165 25.52 -58.42 28.70
CA THR A 165 26.50 -59.05 29.59
C THR A 165 27.17 -57.96 30.43
N ASP A 166 27.74 -58.32 31.58
CA ASP A 166 28.44 -57.37 32.44
C ASP A 166 29.68 -56.79 31.73
N ALA A 167 30.31 -57.56 30.84
CA ALA A 167 31.40 -57.10 29.99
C ALA A 167 30.93 -56.08 28.95
N GLN A 168 29.74 -56.32 28.33
CA GLN A 168 29.17 -55.40 27.39
C GLN A 168 28.68 -54.12 28.10
N ALA A 169 28.03 -54.22 29.24
CA ALA A 169 27.58 -53.06 30.01
C ALA A 169 28.77 -52.18 30.43
N LYS A 170 29.86 -52.79 30.83
CA LYS A 170 31.09 -52.05 31.14
C LYS A 170 31.73 -51.38 29.90
N TYR A 171 31.69 -52.08 28.76
CA TYR A 171 32.18 -51.50 27.49
C TYR A 171 31.33 -50.32 27.04
N ASP A 172 30.02 -50.48 27.08
CA ASP A 172 29.07 -49.42 26.67
C ASP A 172 29.26 -48.18 27.55
N LEU A 173 29.42 -48.36 28.87
CA LEU A 173 29.69 -47.23 29.78
C LEU A 173 30.99 -46.51 29.44
N LEU A 174 32.09 -47.25 29.22
CA LEU A 174 33.37 -46.65 28.81
C LEU A 174 33.32 -45.97 27.46
N TYR A 175 32.54 -46.54 26.55
CA TYR A 175 32.34 -45.93 25.21
C TYR A 175 31.52 -44.62 25.32
N ASP A 176 30.44 -44.63 26.06
CA ASP A 176 29.58 -43.43 26.25
C ASP A 176 30.36 -42.33 26.98
N GLU A 177 31.15 -42.66 28.02
CA GLU A 177 32.01 -41.73 28.71
C GLU A 177 33.05 -41.12 27.74
N TYR A 178 33.74 -41.96 26.94
CA TYR A 178 34.73 -41.52 25.96
C TYR A 178 34.09 -40.62 24.90
N MET A 179 32.89 -41.00 24.39
CA MET A 179 32.21 -40.23 23.36
C MET A 179 31.57 -38.94 23.89
N SER A 180 31.30 -38.88 25.21
CA SER A 180 30.85 -37.63 25.83
C SER A 180 31.89 -36.52 25.86
N ASP A 181 33.17 -36.91 25.86
CA ASP A 181 34.32 -36.00 25.78
C ASP A 181 34.57 -35.48 24.35
N TYR A 182 33.88 -36.06 23.36
CA TYR A 182 34.01 -35.61 21.98
C TYR A 182 33.41 -34.21 21.80
N ASN A 183 34.27 -33.24 21.41
CA ASN A 183 33.85 -31.88 21.14
C ASN A 183 33.72 -31.60 19.63
N PRO A 184 32.50 -31.62 19.07
CA PRO A 184 32.27 -31.38 17.65
C PRO A 184 32.61 -29.94 17.20
N SER A 185 32.75 -29.00 18.12
CA SER A 185 33.04 -27.61 17.80
C SER A 185 34.47 -27.44 17.25
N ASN A 186 35.44 -28.19 17.81
CA ASN A 186 36.81 -28.17 17.33
C ASN A 186 36.89 -28.76 15.91
N ASP A 187 36.22 -29.89 15.68
CA ASP A 187 36.20 -30.52 14.36
C ASP A 187 35.48 -29.68 13.32
N ARG A 188 34.45 -28.94 13.74
CA ARG A 188 33.78 -27.97 12.86
C ARG A 188 34.72 -26.85 12.44
N GLN A 189 35.52 -26.33 13.36
CA GLN A 189 36.52 -25.31 13.05
C GLN A 189 37.59 -25.85 12.11
N ASP A 190 38.10 -27.04 12.38
CA ASP A 190 39.09 -27.74 11.54
C ASP A 190 38.53 -27.99 10.12
N CYS A 191 37.29 -28.41 10.00
CA CYS A 191 36.64 -28.62 8.69
C CYS A 191 36.42 -27.30 7.95
N LEU A 192 36.05 -26.22 8.64
CA LEU A 192 35.97 -24.87 8.05
C LEU A 192 37.34 -24.41 7.51
N GLU A 193 38.42 -24.72 8.21
CA GLU A 193 39.75 -24.29 7.79
C GLU A 193 40.35 -25.15 6.67
N SER A 194 40.09 -26.47 6.69
CA SER A 194 40.69 -27.44 5.79
C SER A 194 39.86 -27.76 4.54
N THR A 195 38.55 -27.49 4.54
CA THR A 195 37.61 -27.88 3.48
C THR A 195 36.96 -26.65 2.86
N LEU A 196 37.27 -26.34 1.60
CA LEU A 196 36.74 -25.20 0.87
C LEU A 196 35.21 -25.23 0.86
N ALA A 197 34.60 -26.39 0.65
CA ALA A 197 33.14 -26.53 0.63
C ALA A 197 32.46 -26.10 1.94
N CYS A 198 33.11 -26.22 3.10
CA CYS A 198 32.56 -25.74 4.38
C CYS A 198 32.57 -24.22 4.47
N LYS A 199 33.62 -23.56 3.94
CA LYS A 199 33.65 -22.08 3.82
C LYS A 199 32.58 -21.58 2.86
N ASP A 200 32.54 -22.20 1.67
CA ASP A 200 31.58 -21.84 0.63
C ASP A 200 30.15 -22.03 1.10
N ALA A 201 29.85 -23.04 1.92
CA ALA A 201 28.53 -23.25 2.51
C ALA A 201 28.08 -22.06 3.39
N VAL A 202 29.00 -21.55 4.24
CA VAL A 202 28.71 -20.38 5.09
C VAL A 202 28.44 -19.12 4.25
N GLU A 203 29.25 -18.90 3.21
CA GLU A 203 29.11 -17.76 2.31
C GLU A 203 27.84 -17.87 1.48
N THR A 204 27.53 -19.07 0.97
CA THR A 204 26.31 -19.34 0.20
C THR A 204 25.06 -19.14 1.06
N GLU A 205 25.08 -19.57 2.32
CA GLU A 205 23.97 -19.34 3.25
C GLU A 205 23.75 -17.83 3.52
N ALA A 206 24.84 -17.07 3.70
CA ALA A 206 24.77 -15.61 3.86
C ALA A 206 24.20 -14.95 2.59
N LYS A 207 24.61 -15.41 1.40
CA LYS A 207 24.08 -14.94 0.12
C LYS A 207 22.58 -15.20 0.01
N ILE A 208 22.10 -16.40 0.35
CA ILE A 208 20.66 -16.75 0.34
C ILE A 208 19.87 -15.83 1.28
N ARG A 209 20.40 -15.56 2.49
CA ARG A 209 19.74 -14.63 3.44
C ARG A 209 19.62 -13.21 2.86
N SER A 210 20.71 -12.72 2.24
CA SER A 210 20.71 -11.41 1.57
C SER A 210 19.69 -11.35 0.43
N MET A 211 19.62 -12.40 -0.40
CA MET A 211 18.64 -12.47 -1.51
C MET A 211 17.19 -12.49 -1.00
N ASN A 212 16.91 -13.24 0.07
CA ASN A 212 15.58 -13.24 0.69
C ASN A 212 15.18 -11.85 1.21
N HIS A 213 16.12 -11.11 1.79
CA HIS A 213 15.87 -9.73 2.24
C HIS A 213 15.57 -8.81 1.06
N GLN A 214 16.41 -8.84 0.01
CA GLN A 214 16.19 -8.05 -1.20
C GLN A 214 14.85 -8.36 -1.90
N MET A 215 14.44 -9.64 -1.94
CA MET A 215 13.13 -10.04 -2.46
C MET A 215 11.99 -9.47 -1.62
N SER A 216 12.13 -9.46 -0.30
CA SER A 216 11.13 -8.87 0.61
C SER A 216 11.01 -7.36 0.40
N GLU A 217 12.13 -6.65 0.28
CA GLU A 217 12.15 -5.21 0.00
C GLU A 217 11.51 -4.88 -1.37
N LEU A 218 11.81 -5.69 -2.39
CA LEU A 218 11.20 -5.55 -3.72
C LEU A 218 9.68 -5.74 -3.67
N GLN A 219 9.20 -6.73 -2.93
CA GLN A 219 7.78 -7.00 -2.74
C GLN A 219 7.06 -5.86 -1.98
N GLU A 220 7.68 -5.36 -0.92
CA GLU A 220 7.17 -4.23 -0.15
C GLU A 220 7.08 -2.97 -1.02
N ARG A 221 8.13 -2.68 -1.78
CA ARG A 221 8.14 -1.54 -2.71
C ARG A 221 7.01 -1.65 -3.74
N HIS A 222 6.80 -2.84 -4.30
CA HIS A 222 5.71 -3.08 -5.26
C HIS A 222 4.32 -2.91 -4.64
N GLN A 223 4.13 -3.36 -3.39
CA GLN A 223 2.88 -3.11 -2.67
C GLN A 223 2.64 -1.61 -2.43
N ASN A 224 3.70 -0.88 -2.05
CA ASN A 224 3.63 0.56 -1.85
C ASN A 224 3.35 1.30 -3.17
N GLU A 225 3.87 0.84 -4.30
CA GLU A 225 3.55 1.37 -5.62
C GLU A 225 2.05 1.20 -5.93
N LYS A 226 1.48 0.02 -5.72
CA LYS A 226 0.04 -0.23 -5.92
C LYS A 226 -0.83 0.67 -5.05
N LEU A 227 -0.50 0.78 -3.77
CA LEU A 227 -1.22 1.68 -2.85
C LEU A 227 -1.14 3.14 -3.28
N ALA A 228 0.02 3.58 -3.78
CA ALA A 228 0.19 4.93 -4.30
C ALA A 228 -0.64 5.16 -5.58
N GLN A 229 -0.70 4.17 -6.49
CA GLN A 229 -1.54 4.23 -7.70
C GLN A 229 -3.03 4.29 -7.36
N ASP A 230 -3.51 3.46 -6.41
CA ASP A 230 -4.90 3.49 -5.96
C ASP A 230 -5.26 4.84 -5.32
N ARG A 231 -4.34 5.39 -4.52
CA ARG A 231 -4.52 6.71 -3.91
C ARG A 231 -4.56 7.82 -4.97
N LEU A 232 -3.67 7.79 -5.95
CA LEU A 232 -3.66 8.73 -7.07
C LEU A 232 -4.99 8.68 -7.82
N LYS A 233 -5.52 7.48 -8.11
CA LYS A 233 -6.82 7.30 -8.74
C LYS A 233 -7.94 7.96 -7.93
N GLN A 234 -8.01 7.72 -6.63
CA GLN A 234 -9.04 8.32 -5.75
C GLN A 234 -8.94 9.85 -5.71
N ILE A 235 -7.71 10.41 -5.69
CA ILE A 235 -7.47 11.84 -5.74
C ILE A 235 -7.94 12.40 -7.08
N THR A 236 -7.59 11.76 -8.19
CA THR A 236 -8.00 12.19 -9.53
C THR A 236 -9.53 12.20 -9.66
N GLU A 237 -10.21 11.14 -9.23
CA GLU A 237 -11.68 11.08 -9.24
C GLU A 237 -12.33 12.16 -8.38
N ARG A 238 -11.71 12.53 -7.25
CA ARG A 238 -12.17 13.65 -6.41
C ARG A 238 -11.98 14.98 -7.12
N CYS A 239 -10.80 15.19 -7.70
CA CYS A 239 -10.47 16.43 -8.40
C CYS A 239 -11.27 16.62 -9.69
N ASP A 240 -11.64 15.55 -10.39
CA ASP A 240 -12.57 15.61 -11.50
C ASP A 240 -13.95 16.11 -11.07
N ARG A 241 -14.41 15.72 -9.86
CA ARG A 241 -15.66 16.25 -9.29
C ARG A 241 -15.55 17.74 -8.95
N VAL A 242 -14.39 18.17 -8.42
CA VAL A 242 -14.09 19.58 -8.17
C VAL A 242 -14.16 20.38 -9.47
N ALA A 243 -13.51 19.92 -10.52
CA ALA A 243 -13.50 20.59 -11.81
C ALA A 243 -14.92 20.75 -12.40
N LYS A 244 -15.72 19.67 -12.36
CA LYS A 244 -17.14 19.71 -12.81
C LYS A 244 -18.01 20.65 -11.96
N SER A 245 -17.79 20.67 -10.64
CA SER A 245 -18.51 21.60 -9.75
C SER A 245 -18.11 23.05 -10.02
N THR A 246 -16.81 23.30 -10.31
CA THR A 246 -16.32 24.62 -10.68
C THR A 246 -16.95 25.12 -11.99
N GLU A 247 -17.01 24.26 -13.01
CA GLU A 247 -17.64 24.58 -14.29
C GLU A 247 -19.11 24.97 -14.08
N LYS A 248 -19.87 24.16 -13.35
CA LYS A 248 -21.28 24.42 -13.03
C LYS A 248 -21.46 25.72 -12.24
N HIS A 249 -20.63 25.97 -11.24
CA HIS A 249 -20.67 27.20 -10.47
C HIS A 249 -20.43 28.44 -11.34
N ASN A 250 -19.47 28.37 -12.26
CA ASN A 250 -19.21 29.45 -13.21
C ASN A 250 -20.40 29.69 -14.18
N GLU A 251 -21.08 28.63 -14.60
CA GLU A 251 -22.32 28.77 -15.39
C GLU A 251 -23.42 29.51 -14.59
N HIS A 252 -23.61 29.18 -13.32
CA HIS A 252 -24.54 29.84 -12.43
C HIS A 252 -24.18 31.32 -12.22
N LEU A 253 -22.90 31.64 -12.02
CA LEU A 253 -22.42 33.01 -11.91
C LEU A 253 -22.69 33.82 -13.19
N ASN A 254 -22.42 33.24 -14.35
CA ASN A 254 -22.66 33.85 -15.64
C ASN A 254 -24.19 34.13 -15.85
N TYR A 255 -25.02 33.19 -15.42
CA TYR A 255 -26.47 33.37 -15.49
C TYR A 255 -26.95 34.50 -14.58
N VAL A 256 -26.45 34.61 -13.35
CA VAL A 256 -26.77 35.74 -12.45
C VAL A 256 -26.29 37.06 -13.03
N ALA A 257 -25.10 37.12 -13.63
CA ALA A 257 -24.60 38.31 -14.30
C ALA A 257 -25.53 38.73 -15.44
N PHE A 258 -25.92 37.77 -16.31
CA PHE A 258 -26.90 38.02 -17.38
C PHE A 258 -28.22 38.53 -16.85
N LEU A 259 -28.80 37.94 -15.82
CA LEU A 259 -30.08 38.41 -15.24
C LEU A 259 -29.98 39.85 -14.75
N LYS A 260 -28.85 40.27 -14.17
CA LYS A 260 -28.63 41.66 -13.72
C LYS A 260 -28.54 42.66 -14.85
N GLU A 261 -28.13 42.24 -16.04
CA GLU A 261 -28.07 43.08 -17.24
C GLU A 261 -29.45 43.27 -17.92
N CYS A 262 -30.45 42.45 -17.60
CA CYS A 262 -31.78 42.56 -18.16
C CYS A 262 -32.46 43.87 -17.71
N LYS A 263 -32.74 44.76 -18.67
CA LYS A 263 -33.35 46.07 -18.43
C LYS A 263 -34.86 45.98 -18.63
N TYR A 264 -35.61 46.60 -17.72
CA TYR A 264 -37.04 46.70 -17.79
C TYR A 264 -37.44 48.18 -17.77
N PRO A 265 -38.52 48.58 -18.48
CA PRO A 265 -39.02 49.95 -18.39
C PRO A 265 -39.40 50.26 -16.94
N GLU A 266 -38.91 51.39 -16.44
CA GLU A 266 -39.31 51.87 -15.13
C GLU A 266 -40.83 52.00 -15.13
N LYS A 267 -41.50 51.44 -14.13
CA LYS A 267 -42.91 51.77 -13.90
C LYS A 267 -43.00 53.27 -13.74
N PRO A 268 -43.85 53.98 -14.52
CA PRO A 268 -44.05 55.40 -14.31
C PRO A 268 -44.34 55.60 -12.83
N SER A 269 -43.57 56.44 -12.17
CA SER A 269 -43.80 56.83 -10.80
C SER A 269 -45.23 57.50 -10.80
N VAL A 270 -46.16 56.80 -10.17
CA VAL A 270 -47.45 57.40 -9.88
C VAL A 270 -47.22 58.36 -8.74
N ASP A 271 -46.70 59.56 -9.11
CA ASP A 271 -46.60 60.65 -8.18
C ASP A 271 -48.03 61.11 -7.85
N SER A 272 -48.37 60.89 -6.61
CA SER A 272 -49.23 61.72 -5.79
C SER A 272 -50.54 62.21 -6.39
N ALA A 273 -51.55 61.37 -6.35
CA ALA A 273 -52.92 61.92 -6.15
C ALA A 273 -53.75 60.94 -5.30
N ASN A 274 -54.01 61.40 -4.11
CA ASN A 274 -54.93 60.95 -3.10
C ASN A 274 -54.39 60.22 -1.88
N ALA A 275 -54.08 61.06 -0.90
CA ALA A 275 -54.29 60.71 0.50
C ALA A 275 -55.81 60.40 0.68
N ASN A 276 -56.13 59.20 1.06
CA ASN A 276 -57.09 58.84 2.11
C ASN A 276 -57.60 57.41 1.91
N THR A 277 -57.34 56.63 2.84
CA THR A 277 -58.15 55.65 3.57
C THR A 277 -57.27 54.42 3.92
N GLY A 278 -57.17 54.23 5.21
CA GLY A 278 -56.39 53.16 5.83
C GLY A 278 -56.85 51.78 5.47
N ASN A 279 -55.91 50.97 5.30
CA ASN A 279 -55.96 49.63 5.85
C ASN A 279 -54.50 49.06 5.93
N ARG A 280 -53.89 49.13 7.11
CA ARG A 280 -52.72 48.47 7.44
C ARG A 280 -53.01 46.98 7.51
N GLN A 281 -52.76 46.26 6.46
CA GLN A 281 -52.54 44.81 6.60
C GLN A 281 -51.17 44.59 7.18
N ASN A 282 -51.14 44.26 8.47
CA ASN A 282 -49.98 43.73 9.17
C ASN A 282 -49.49 42.46 8.44
N VAL A 283 -48.44 42.58 7.64
CA VAL A 283 -47.72 41.41 7.17
C VAL A 283 -47.06 40.78 8.39
N ASN A 284 -47.54 39.60 8.72
CA ASN A 284 -47.18 38.86 9.92
C ASN A 284 -45.70 38.42 9.85
N VAL A 285 -44.84 39.22 10.49
CA VAL A 285 -43.37 38.93 10.61
C VAL A 285 -43.08 37.60 11.34
N ASN A 286 -44.11 36.99 11.94
CA ASN A 286 -43.95 35.70 12.66
C ASN A 286 -43.77 34.49 11.74
N SER A 287 -44.11 34.55 10.44
CA SER A 287 -43.94 33.44 9.52
C SER A 287 -42.47 33.24 9.12
N LEU A 288 -41.68 34.32 8.99
CA LEU A 288 -40.25 34.27 8.70
C LEU A 288 -39.41 33.78 9.90
N GLN A 289 -39.83 34.13 11.12
CA GLN A 289 -39.17 33.60 12.32
C GLN A 289 -39.47 32.12 12.59
N GLN A 290 -40.64 31.61 12.16
CA GLN A 290 -40.94 30.18 12.28
C GLN A 290 -40.19 29.34 11.25
N ALA A 291 -39.99 29.83 10.03
CA ALA A 291 -39.16 29.17 9.02
C ALA A 291 -37.68 29.04 9.45
N ASN A 292 -37.11 30.12 9.99
CA ASN A 292 -35.74 30.09 10.52
C ASN A 292 -35.55 29.17 11.75
N LYS A 293 -36.58 29.02 12.60
CA LYS A 293 -36.55 28.05 13.71
C LYS A 293 -36.63 26.62 13.23
N ALA A 294 -37.34 26.32 12.15
CA ALA A 294 -37.42 24.99 11.54
C ALA A 294 -36.08 24.58 10.93
N ILE A 295 -35.38 25.47 10.22
CA ILE A 295 -34.07 25.25 9.61
C ILE A 295 -32.99 24.99 10.69
N ASN A 296 -33.01 25.76 11.79
CA ASN A 296 -32.08 25.57 12.89
C ASN A 296 -32.29 24.25 13.65
N LYS A 297 -33.51 23.74 13.69
CA LYS A 297 -33.87 22.46 14.31
C LYS A 297 -33.37 21.26 13.49
N VAL A 298 -33.36 21.36 12.15
CA VAL A 298 -32.79 20.34 11.26
C VAL A 298 -31.24 20.30 11.38
N ARG A 299 -30.57 21.45 11.52
CA ARG A 299 -29.13 21.56 11.74
C ARG A 299 -28.66 20.94 13.08
N SER A 300 -29.52 20.97 14.12
CA SER A 300 -29.14 20.34 15.41
C SER A 300 -29.30 18.83 15.41
N PHE A 301 -30.17 18.26 14.55
CA PHE A 301 -30.34 16.81 14.41
C PHE A 301 -29.15 16.16 13.66
N GLY A 302 -28.59 16.82 12.65
CA GLY A 302 -27.44 16.31 11.89
C GLY A 302 -26.15 16.14 12.73
N ARG A 303 -25.97 16.95 13.77
CA ARG A 303 -24.80 16.86 14.69
C ARG A 303 -24.94 15.76 15.73
N ALA A 304 -26.15 15.25 16.00
CA ALA A 304 -26.38 14.21 17.01
C ALA A 304 -26.17 12.78 16.50
N PHE A 305 -26.08 12.59 15.19
CA PHE A 305 -25.95 11.26 14.55
C PHE A 305 -24.60 11.02 13.84
N GLY A 306 -23.61 11.87 14.02
CA GLY A 306 -22.21 11.56 13.66
C GLY A 306 -21.95 11.31 12.17
N PHE A 307 -22.65 12.03 11.25
CA PHE A 307 -22.34 12.07 9.82
C PHE A 307 -21.64 13.37 9.45
#